data_d566f341ff0c9211dfac440335634344
#
_entry.id   d566f341ff0c9211dfac440335634344
#
_cell.length_a   1.000
_cell.length_b   1.000
_cell.length_c   1.000
_cell.angle_alpha   90.00
_cell.angle_beta   90.00
_cell.angle_gamma   90.00
#
_symmetry.space_group_name_H-M   'P 1'
#
loop_
_entity.id
_entity.type
_entity.pdbx_description
1 polymer ?
#
loop_
_entity_poly.entity_id
_entity_poly.type
_entity_poly.pdbx_seq_one_letter_code
_entity_poly.pdbx_strand_id
1 'polypeptide(L)'
;MASENTTAIRLPVSRVSQPIGDFYVGKMDARKLIDISYTEIRAFLEGTQDKIAGIQRERSEKRITEIKRYVNLEYATFPTSVIISVDADCADVNPYADDDDSILQLTLSPFGKPGEPDHIPLEKIAFIIDGQHRVAGLEGLEPDRNFDVNVSVFVGASEADKAEIFARVNQAQTKVNQSLVVDLASFYEERGPLKFAHEVVLALNKAPKGPLHDKVKRLGKAQPGKGKIQTLAQATVVKPIVAYITRDPEGERNKRYKGIFSSKREPDAWRTFIFQPFYDDENARGVFEILTNYFAAVKAKWPDSWDDAPAGNILNRTTGYAALMRFLRPVYLSACDRGEVLSREACDEIFDRIEISDEELTRDNFLPGSSGISALYRRLMKEAGLS
;
A
#
# COMPACT_ATOMS: atom_id res chain seq x y z
N MET A 1 14.64 -25.93 42.96
CA MET A 1 13.43 -25.65 42.15
C MET A 1 13.26 -24.14 42.11
N ALA A 2 13.81 -23.51 41.10
CA ALA A 2 13.58 -22.09 40.86
C ALA A 2 12.22 -21.99 40.18
N SER A 3 11.27 -21.33 40.80
CA SER A 3 9.99 -20.98 40.21
C SER A 3 10.27 -20.00 39.04
N GLU A 4 10.11 -20.49 37.80
CA GLU A 4 10.02 -19.67 36.62
C GLU A 4 8.80 -18.75 36.82
N ASN A 5 9.08 -17.51 37.25
CA ASN A 5 8.08 -16.44 37.32
C ASN A 5 7.79 -15.98 35.87
N THR A 6 7.02 -16.79 35.15
CA THR A 6 6.47 -16.38 33.84
C THR A 6 5.46 -15.27 34.13
N THR A 7 5.88 -14.02 33.96
CA THR A 7 5.08 -12.84 34.36
C THR A 7 3.98 -12.62 33.32
N ALA A 8 2.85 -13.29 33.49
CA ALA A 8 1.66 -13.07 32.69
C ALA A 8 1.11 -11.66 32.96
N ILE A 9 0.78 -10.92 31.89
CA ILE A 9 0.14 -9.62 31.95
C ILE A 9 -1.37 -9.81 31.86
N ARG A 10 -2.09 -9.38 32.88
CA ARG A 10 -3.56 -9.43 32.94
C ARG A 10 -4.14 -8.03 32.86
N LEU A 11 -5.12 -7.84 31.98
CA LEU A 11 -5.83 -6.57 31.81
C LEU A 11 -7.33 -6.79 31.59
N PRO A 12 -8.19 -5.99 32.23
CA PRO A 12 -9.60 -5.96 31.91
C PRO A 12 -9.77 -5.30 30.54
N VAL A 13 -10.60 -5.89 29.69
CA VAL A 13 -10.85 -5.44 28.33
C VAL A 13 -12.33 -5.55 27.97
N SER A 14 -12.79 -4.72 27.05
CA SER A 14 -14.07 -4.87 26.37
C SER A 14 -13.86 -5.40 24.97
N ARG A 15 -14.68 -6.36 24.55
CA ARG A 15 -14.69 -6.86 23.19
C ARG A 15 -15.40 -5.89 22.26
N VAL A 16 -14.80 -5.65 21.10
CA VAL A 16 -15.39 -4.85 20.02
C VAL A 16 -15.46 -5.73 18.79
N SER A 17 -16.68 -5.93 18.26
CA SER A 17 -16.91 -6.75 17.07
C SER A 17 -17.11 -5.87 15.84
N GLN A 18 -16.32 -6.09 14.80
CA GLN A 18 -16.36 -5.38 13.53
C GLN A 18 -16.26 -6.36 12.36
N PRO A 19 -16.59 -5.97 11.11
CA PRO A 19 -16.53 -6.87 9.96
C PRO A 19 -15.16 -7.53 9.72
N ILE A 20 -14.06 -6.91 10.16
CA ILE A 20 -12.70 -7.48 10.08
C ILE A 20 -12.44 -8.54 11.16
N GLY A 21 -13.31 -8.63 12.17
CA GLY A 21 -13.18 -9.54 13.30
C GLY A 21 -13.31 -8.84 14.64
N ASP A 22 -13.14 -9.62 15.70
CA ASP A 22 -13.16 -9.13 17.07
C ASP A 22 -11.78 -8.61 17.49
N PHE A 23 -11.77 -7.53 18.28
CA PHE A 23 -10.60 -7.05 18.98
C PHE A 23 -10.96 -6.57 20.37
N TYR A 24 -9.96 -6.37 21.22
CA TYR A 24 -10.14 -6.07 22.61
C TYR A 24 -9.59 -4.69 22.94
N VAL A 25 -10.35 -3.87 23.64
CA VAL A 25 -9.96 -2.52 24.04
C VAL A 25 -9.80 -2.45 25.56
N GLY A 26 -8.66 -1.96 25.99
CA GLY A 26 -8.35 -1.82 27.39
C GLY A 26 -7.24 -0.78 27.66
N LYS A 27 -6.78 -0.74 28.91
CA LYS A 27 -5.61 0.05 29.28
C LYS A 27 -4.47 -0.85 29.73
N MET A 28 -3.26 -0.42 29.44
CA MET A 28 -2.03 -1.10 29.86
C MET A 28 -1.02 -0.09 30.39
N ASP A 29 -0.30 -0.45 31.44
CA ASP A 29 0.84 0.34 31.89
C ASP A 29 1.91 0.44 30.77
N ALA A 30 2.47 1.62 30.61
CA ALA A 30 3.41 1.91 29.53
C ALA A 30 4.64 1.00 29.56
N ARG A 31 5.17 0.66 30.73
CA ARG A 31 6.36 -0.19 30.89
C ARG A 31 6.05 -1.62 30.48
N LYS A 32 4.88 -2.14 30.91
CA LYS A 32 4.42 -3.47 30.49
C LYS A 32 4.24 -3.55 28.99
N LEU A 33 3.71 -2.49 28.34
CA LEU A 33 3.58 -2.44 26.90
C LEU A 33 4.94 -2.43 26.20
N ILE A 34 5.92 -1.69 26.73
CA ILE A 34 7.29 -1.67 26.19
C ILE A 34 7.92 -3.06 26.29
N ASP A 35 7.77 -3.73 27.43
CA ASP A 35 8.41 -5.03 27.70
C ASP A 35 7.94 -6.13 26.77
N ILE A 36 6.68 -6.10 26.32
CA ILE A 36 6.09 -7.15 25.48
C ILE A 36 6.05 -6.84 23.99
N SER A 37 6.37 -5.59 23.61
CA SER A 37 6.09 -5.13 22.26
C SER A 37 7.33 -5.04 21.37
N TYR A 38 7.13 -5.39 20.11
CA TYR A 38 8.16 -5.28 19.07
C TYR A 38 7.62 -4.66 17.79
N THR A 39 8.54 -4.16 16.97
CA THR A 39 8.24 -3.59 15.68
C THR A 39 9.13 -4.22 14.63
N GLU A 40 8.58 -5.06 13.77
CA GLU A 40 9.27 -5.52 12.56
C GLU A 40 8.42 -5.20 11.33
N ILE A 41 8.71 -4.09 10.70
CA ILE A 41 8.10 -3.78 9.38
C ILE A 41 8.53 -4.82 8.34
N ARG A 42 9.62 -5.56 8.57
CA ARG A 42 10.09 -6.66 7.73
C ARG A 42 9.15 -7.87 7.73
N ALA A 43 8.51 -8.21 8.84
CA ALA A 43 7.66 -9.40 8.95
C ALA A 43 6.48 -9.37 7.96
N PHE A 44 5.92 -8.20 7.64
CA PHE A 44 4.89 -8.07 6.60
C PHE A 44 5.38 -8.37 5.18
N LEU A 45 6.70 -8.43 4.95
CA LEU A 45 7.28 -8.46 3.62
C LEU A 45 8.09 -9.73 3.34
N GLU A 46 8.42 -10.53 4.34
CA GLU A 46 9.25 -11.73 4.19
C GLU A 46 8.49 -12.93 3.58
N GLY A 47 7.15 -12.89 3.56
CA GLY A 47 6.31 -13.90 2.88
C GLY A 47 6.30 -13.79 1.35
N THR A 48 6.82 -12.72 0.75
CA THR A 48 6.92 -12.56 -0.70
C THR A 48 8.36 -12.79 -1.16
N GLN A 49 8.55 -13.64 -2.19
CA GLN A 49 9.86 -14.00 -2.77
C GLN A 49 10.69 -12.81 -3.31
N ASP A 50 10.20 -11.61 -3.22
CA ASP A 50 10.94 -10.38 -3.49
C ASP A 50 11.44 -9.81 -2.17
N LYS A 51 12.75 -9.91 -1.94
CA LYS A 51 13.47 -9.14 -0.91
C LYS A 51 13.22 -7.65 -1.14
N ILE A 52 12.10 -7.16 -0.65
CA ILE A 52 11.86 -5.73 -0.52
C ILE A 52 12.81 -5.30 0.59
N ALA A 53 13.95 -4.72 0.19
CA ALA A 53 14.87 -4.08 1.11
C ALA A 53 14.07 -3.14 2.01
N GLY A 54 14.03 -3.46 3.30
CA GLY A 54 13.11 -2.96 4.30
C GLY A 54 12.72 -1.50 4.13
N ILE A 55 11.42 -1.27 4.14
CA ILE A 55 10.93 0.05 4.50
C ILE A 55 11.15 0.16 6.00
N GLN A 56 12.38 0.48 6.38
CA GLN A 56 12.51 1.22 7.60
C GLN A 56 11.88 2.58 7.27
N ARG A 57 10.63 2.82 7.72
CA ARG A 57 10.31 4.18 8.12
C ARG A 57 11.48 4.56 9.00
N GLU A 58 12.34 5.46 8.53
CA GLU A 58 13.32 6.10 9.39
C GLU A 58 12.51 6.56 10.59
N ARG A 59 12.70 5.87 11.72
CA ARG A 59 12.15 6.31 13.00
C ARG A 59 12.60 7.73 13.04
N SER A 60 11.67 8.69 12.95
CA SER A 60 12.09 10.07 13.02
C SER A 60 12.64 10.23 14.44
N GLU A 61 13.94 10.05 14.61
CA GLU A 61 14.63 10.18 15.91
C GLU A 61 14.25 11.48 16.60
N LYS A 62 14.05 12.53 15.77
CA LYS A 62 13.53 13.80 16.23
C LYS A 62 12.15 13.65 16.87
N ARG A 63 11.21 12.93 16.24
CA ARG A 63 9.86 12.72 16.77
C ARG A 63 9.87 11.88 18.04
N ILE A 64 10.69 10.84 18.10
CA ILE A 64 10.87 10.02 19.31
C ILE A 64 11.44 10.88 20.44
N THR A 65 12.45 11.70 20.17
CA THR A 65 13.03 12.63 21.15
C THR A 65 12.02 13.64 21.66
N GLU A 66 11.17 14.18 20.78
CA GLU A 66 10.07 15.07 21.16
C GLU A 66 9.07 14.36 22.08
N ILE A 67 8.70 13.11 21.77
CA ILE A 67 7.78 12.32 22.60
C ILE A 67 8.41 11.95 23.94
N LYS A 68 9.70 11.57 23.99
CA LYS A 68 10.43 11.30 25.27
C LYS A 68 10.40 12.49 26.23
N ARG A 69 10.44 13.71 25.70
CA ARG A 69 10.26 14.93 26.51
C ARG A 69 8.79 15.15 26.90
N TYR A 70 7.89 14.94 25.93
CA TYR A 70 6.46 15.18 26.12
C TYR A 70 5.85 14.32 27.21
N VAL A 71 6.16 13.02 27.28
CA VAL A 71 5.55 12.08 28.24
C VAL A 71 5.85 12.42 29.71
N ASN A 72 6.86 13.26 29.95
CA ASN A 72 7.24 13.74 31.27
C ASN A 72 6.63 15.11 31.65
N LEU A 73 5.78 15.69 30.78
CA LEU A 73 5.04 16.91 31.08
C LEU A 73 3.76 16.60 31.87
N GLU A 74 3.33 17.52 32.70
CA GLU A 74 2.13 17.33 33.54
C GLU A 74 0.83 17.18 32.75
N TYR A 75 0.78 17.70 31.54
CA TYR A 75 -0.36 17.62 30.62
C TYR A 75 -0.19 16.56 29.54
N ALA A 76 0.80 15.68 29.68
CA ALA A 76 1.03 14.64 28.70
C ALA A 76 -0.16 13.66 28.63
N THR A 77 -0.65 13.39 27.41
CA THR A 77 -1.75 12.44 27.18
C THR A 77 -1.64 11.78 25.82
N PHE A 78 -1.99 10.50 25.75
CA PHE A 78 -2.19 9.76 24.50
C PHE A 78 -3.65 9.29 24.42
N PRO A 79 -4.57 10.12 23.89
CA PRO A 79 -5.99 9.80 23.86
C PRO A 79 -6.35 8.71 22.84
N THR A 80 -5.44 8.41 21.90
CA THR A 80 -5.64 7.38 20.88
C THR A 80 -4.94 6.09 21.24
N SER A 81 -5.57 4.93 20.97
CA SER A 81 -5.01 3.62 21.28
C SER A 81 -3.71 3.34 20.52
N VAL A 82 -2.79 2.64 21.18
CA VAL A 82 -1.75 1.85 20.50
C VAL A 82 -2.40 0.57 20.00
N ILE A 83 -2.20 0.22 18.74
CA ILE A 83 -2.80 -0.96 18.11
C ILE A 83 -1.74 -2.04 18.03
N ILE A 84 -2.03 -3.16 18.67
CA ILE A 84 -1.14 -4.32 18.73
C ILE A 84 -1.85 -5.58 18.23
N SER A 85 -1.07 -6.49 17.65
CA SER A 85 -1.50 -7.86 17.36
C SER A 85 -0.71 -8.82 18.24
N VAL A 86 -1.42 -9.78 18.83
CA VAL A 86 -0.86 -10.83 19.67
C VAL A 86 -1.16 -12.18 19.04
N ASP A 87 -0.20 -13.09 19.07
CA ASP A 87 -0.43 -14.46 18.62
C ASP A 87 -1.48 -15.14 19.49
N ALA A 88 -2.33 -15.98 18.89
CA ALA A 88 -3.38 -16.69 19.62
C ALA A 88 -2.82 -17.56 20.75
N ASP A 89 -1.64 -18.14 20.54
CA ASP A 89 -0.98 -19.00 21.53
C ASP A 89 -0.43 -18.19 22.73
N CYS A 90 -0.31 -16.87 22.60
CA CYS A 90 0.14 -15.97 23.65
C CYS A 90 -0.98 -15.27 24.42
N ALA A 91 -2.27 -15.56 24.11
CA ALA A 91 -3.40 -14.81 24.66
C ALA A 91 -4.54 -15.73 25.09
N ASP A 92 -4.99 -15.55 26.36
CA ASP A 92 -6.21 -16.16 26.88
C ASP A 92 -7.25 -15.08 27.19
N VAL A 93 -8.50 -15.29 26.75
CA VAL A 93 -9.62 -14.38 27.00
C VAL A 93 -10.69 -15.10 27.78
N ASN A 94 -10.97 -14.64 28.99
CA ASN A 94 -11.93 -15.23 29.91
C ASN A 94 -12.91 -14.17 30.43
N PRO A 95 -14.10 -14.54 30.91
CA PRO A 95 -14.96 -13.61 31.65
C PRO A 95 -14.20 -13.01 32.85
N TYR A 96 -14.40 -11.72 33.10
CA TYR A 96 -13.77 -11.04 34.25
C TYR A 96 -14.45 -11.37 35.59
N ALA A 97 -15.79 -11.57 35.54
CA ALA A 97 -16.62 -11.99 36.67
C ALA A 97 -17.72 -12.95 36.17
N ASP A 98 -18.25 -13.79 37.06
CA ASP A 98 -19.14 -14.90 36.72
C ASP A 98 -20.47 -14.51 36.03
N ASP A 99 -20.89 -13.23 36.10
CA ASP A 99 -22.21 -12.79 35.60
C ASP A 99 -22.18 -11.61 34.62
N ASP A 100 -20.99 -11.16 34.15
CA ASP A 100 -20.89 -9.98 33.27
C ASP A 100 -19.95 -10.23 32.08
N ASP A 101 -20.51 -10.54 30.94
CA ASP A 101 -19.78 -10.68 29.66
C ASP A 101 -19.34 -9.34 29.03
N SER A 102 -19.67 -8.20 29.66
CA SER A 102 -19.31 -6.87 29.15
C SER A 102 -17.81 -6.55 29.34
N ILE A 103 -17.22 -7.14 30.39
CA ILE A 103 -15.78 -6.99 30.70
C ILE A 103 -15.15 -8.39 30.72
N LEU A 104 -14.08 -8.53 29.94
CA LEU A 104 -13.29 -9.74 29.84
C LEU A 104 -11.91 -9.54 30.47
N GLN A 105 -11.27 -10.62 30.91
CA GLN A 105 -9.87 -10.62 31.30
C GLN A 105 -9.04 -11.16 30.15
N LEU A 106 -8.21 -10.30 29.56
CA LEU A 106 -7.18 -10.72 28.63
C LEU A 106 -5.89 -11.01 29.40
N THR A 107 -5.37 -12.21 29.27
CA THR A 107 -4.10 -12.64 29.85
C THR A 107 -3.10 -12.86 28.72
N LEU A 108 -1.96 -12.14 28.77
CA LEU A 108 -0.87 -12.25 27.80
C LEU A 108 0.32 -12.94 28.47
N SER A 109 0.86 -13.98 27.82
CA SER A 109 2.00 -14.75 28.34
C SER A 109 2.88 -15.26 27.20
N PRO A 110 4.19 -15.50 27.44
CA PRO A 110 5.05 -16.19 26.51
C PRO A 110 4.49 -17.57 26.15
N PHE A 111 4.78 -18.04 24.95
CA PHE A 111 4.41 -19.38 24.46
C PHE A 111 5.64 -20.27 24.28
N GLY A 112 5.50 -21.57 24.55
CA GLY A 112 6.56 -22.56 24.42
C GLY A 112 7.70 -22.38 25.41
N LYS A 113 8.74 -23.21 25.29
CA LYS A 113 9.94 -23.17 26.15
C LYS A 113 11.12 -22.59 25.37
N PRO A 114 12.02 -21.84 26.04
CA PRO A 114 13.24 -21.37 25.41
C PRO A 114 14.01 -22.50 24.70
N GLY A 115 14.28 -22.31 23.40
CA GLY A 115 14.96 -23.30 22.54
C GLY A 115 14.04 -24.19 21.71
N GLU A 116 12.72 -24.14 21.90
CA GLU A 116 11.76 -24.79 21.01
C GLU A 116 11.52 -23.90 19.76
N PRO A 117 11.25 -24.52 18.58
CA PRO A 117 11.10 -23.76 17.33
C PRO A 117 9.94 -22.76 17.31
N ASP A 118 8.90 -23.04 18.10
CA ASP A 118 7.66 -22.28 18.22
C ASP A 118 7.63 -21.35 19.45
N HIS A 119 8.76 -21.23 20.18
CA HIS A 119 8.86 -20.38 21.35
C HIS A 119 8.70 -18.90 21.01
N ILE A 120 7.71 -18.25 21.63
CA ILE A 120 7.48 -16.81 21.56
C ILE A 120 7.87 -16.20 22.94
N PRO A 121 9.02 -15.50 23.03
CA PRO A 121 9.46 -14.90 24.26
C PRO A 121 8.64 -13.62 24.61
N LEU A 122 8.74 -13.16 25.86
CA LEU A 122 7.95 -12.04 26.38
C LEU A 122 8.04 -10.79 25.50
N GLU A 123 9.22 -10.42 25.07
CA GLU A 123 9.50 -9.24 24.26
C GLU A 123 9.01 -9.32 22.81
N LYS A 124 8.43 -10.46 22.39
CA LYS A 124 7.87 -10.69 21.07
C LYS A 124 6.39 -11.09 21.07
N ILE A 125 5.70 -10.89 22.18
CA ILE A 125 4.27 -11.22 22.29
C ILE A 125 3.42 -10.27 21.44
N ALA A 126 3.70 -8.96 21.50
CA ALA A 126 2.85 -7.94 20.93
C ALA A 126 3.53 -7.22 19.74
N PHE A 127 3.07 -7.54 18.53
CA PHE A 127 3.45 -6.80 17.33
C PHE A 127 2.71 -5.46 17.25
N ILE A 128 3.44 -4.34 17.16
CA ILE A 128 2.82 -3.01 17.05
C ILE A 128 2.38 -2.73 15.61
N ILE A 129 1.07 -2.65 15.39
CA ILE A 129 0.47 -2.25 14.11
C ILE A 129 0.52 -0.71 13.97
N ASP A 130 0.10 0.04 14.99
CA ASP A 130 0.21 1.51 15.04
C ASP A 130 0.63 1.98 16.41
N GLY A 131 1.40 3.07 16.44
CA GLY A 131 1.87 3.70 17.68
C GLY A 131 3.35 3.45 17.98
N GLN A 132 4.15 2.90 17.05
CA GLN A 132 5.57 2.59 17.26
C GLN A 132 6.39 3.80 17.78
N HIS A 133 6.11 5.02 17.32
CA HIS A 133 6.78 6.22 17.82
C HIS A 133 6.37 6.58 19.24
N ARG A 134 5.10 6.31 19.60
CA ARG A 134 4.59 6.53 20.96
C ARG A 134 5.25 5.56 21.93
N VAL A 135 5.28 4.26 21.59
CA VAL A 135 5.93 3.25 22.43
C VAL A 135 7.42 3.52 22.58
N ALA A 136 8.14 3.81 21.49
CA ALA A 136 9.56 4.18 21.57
C ALA A 136 9.80 5.50 22.35
N GLY A 137 8.83 6.42 22.34
CA GLY A 137 8.88 7.64 23.15
C GLY A 137 8.65 7.39 24.64
N LEU A 138 7.80 6.41 24.98
CA LEU A 138 7.54 6.02 26.37
C LEU A 138 8.76 5.41 27.07
N GLU A 139 9.76 4.91 26.35
CA GLU A 139 11.06 4.52 26.93
C GLU A 139 11.76 5.67 27.68
N GLY A 140 11.39 6.91 27.40
CA GLY A 140 11.89 8.09 28.10
C GLY A 140 11.10 8.48 29.36
N LEU A 141 10.13 7.67 29.77
CA LEU A 141 9.31 7.93 30.96
C LEU A 141 10.16 7.86 32.25
N GLU A 142 10.08 8.89 33.07
CA GLU A 142 10.79 8.93 34.35
C GLU A 142 10.35 7.76 35.26
N PRO A 143 11.27 7.19 36.10
CA PRO A 143 10.99 5.98 36.87
C PRO A 143 9.75 6.07 37.77
N ASP A 144 9.53 7.22 38.37
CA ASP A 144 8.45 7.45 39.35
C ASP A 144 7.12 7.89 38.71
N ARG A 145 7.09 8.00 37.37
CA ARG A 145 5.90 8.43 36.64
C ARG A 145 5.08 7.23 36.15
N ASN A 146 3.79 7.23 36.47
CA ASN A 146 2.82 6.28 35.95
C ASN A 146 2.22 6.84 34.66
N PHE A 147 2.12 5.99 33.62
CA PHE A 147 1.50 6.34 32.35
C PHE A 147 0.71 5.14 31.82
N ASP A 148 -0.61 5.23 31.87
CA ASP A 148 -1.49 4.24 31.25
C ASP A 148 -1.71 4.57 29.77
N VAL A 149 -1.67 3.57 28.93
CA VAL A 149 -1.88 3.68 27.48
C VAL A 149 -3.14 2.91 27.08
N ASN A 150 -4.00 3.53 26.28
CA ASN A 150 -5.08 2.81 25.64
C ASN A 150 -4.50 1.82 24.64
N VAL A 151 -4.95 0.58 24.67
CA VAL A 151 -4.55 -0.47 23.73
C VAL A 151 -5.75 -1.05 23.00
N SER A 152 -5.58 -1.33 21.72
CA SER A 152 -6.50 -2.14 20.91
C SER A 152 -5.75 -3.40 20.51
N VAL A 153 -6.19 -4.56 21.03
CA VAL A 153 -5.48 -5.84 20.91
C VAL A 153 -6.22 -6.75 19.95
N PHE A 154 -5.61 -7.08 18.84
CA PHE A 154 -6.07 -8.11 17.91
C PHE A 154 -5.40 -9.42 18.25
N VAL A 155 -6.17 -10.45 18.61
CA VAL A 155 -5.67 -11.77 18.97
C VAL A 155 -5.79 -12.69 17.76
N GLY A 156 -4.69 -13.33 17.35
CA GLY A 156 -4.65 -14.28 16.25
C GLY A 156 -4.89 -13.66 14.86
N ALA A 157 -4.68 -12.34 14.70
CA ALA A 157 -4.83 -11.68 13.40
C ALA A 157 -3.83 -12.24 12.38
N SER A 158 -4.32 -12.59 11.19
CA SER A 158 -3.48 -13.01 10.08
C SER A 158 -2.59 -11.87 9.57
N GLU A 159 -1.55 -12.20 8.79
CA GLU A 159 -0.70 -11.18 8.15
C GLU A 159 -1.52 -10.26 7.21
N ALA A 160 -2.57 -10.81 6.57
CA ALA A 160 -3.49 -10.04 5.74
C ALA A 160 -4.29 -9.04 6.58
N ASP A 161 -4.82 -9.45 7.74
CA ASP A 161 -5.56 -8.56 8.65
C ASP A 161 -4.66 -7.48 9.22
N LYS A 162 -3.46 -7.82 9.68
CA LYS A 162 -2.46 -6.85 10.16
C LYS A 162 -2.15 -5.80 9.09
N ALA A 163 -1.95 -6.23 7.84
CA ALA A 163 -1.69 -5.33 6.71
C ALA A 163 -2.88 -4.41 6.42
N GLU A 164 -4.10 -4.95 6.45
CA GLU A 164 -5.32 -4.16 6.25
C GLU A 164 -5.52 -3.13 7.36
N ILE A 165 -5.41 -3.53 8.62
CA ILE A 165 -5.52 -2.63 9.79
C ILE A 165 -4.49 -1.52 9.69
N PHE A 166 -3.21 -1.88 9.43
CA PHE A 166 -2.13 -0.91 9.25
C PHE A 166 -2.43 0.09 8.12
N ALA A 167 -2.91 -0.40 6.97
CA ALA A 167 -3.24 0.46 5.84
C ALA A 167 -4.37 1.45 6.19
N ARG A 168 -5.44 0.98 6.84
CA ARG A 168 -6.60 1.80 7.21
C ARG A 168 -6.26 2.86 8.26
N VAL A 169 -5.57 2.48 9.31
CA VAL A 169 -5.19 3.41 10.38
C VAL A 169 -4.27 4.50 9.85
N ASN A 170 -3.27 4.12 9.05
CA ASN A 170 -2.33 5.09 8.48
C ASN A 170 -2.96 5.95 7.38
N GLN A 171 -3.95 5.46 6.64
CA GLN A 171 -4.66 6.24 5.63
C GLN A 171 -5.44 7.41 6.25
N ALA A 172 -5.94 7.25 7.48
CA ALA A 172 -6.71 8.27 8.19
C ALA A 172 -5.82 9.36 8.84
N GLN A 173 -4.56 9.07 9.15
CA GLN A 173 -3.77 9.93 10.04
C GLN A 173 -2.82 10.93 9.37
N THR A 174 -2.28 10.67 8.17
CA THR A 174 -1.36 11.59 7.46
C THR A 174 -1.22 11.18 6.00
N LYS A 175 -0.51 12.03 5.20
CA LYS A 175 -0.10 11.70 3.81
C LYS A 175 0.73 10.41 3.78
N VAL A 176 0.06 9.28 3.90
CA VAL A 176 0.68 7.96 3.73
C VAL A 176 1.30 7.90 2.33
N ASN A 177 2.50 7.35 2.25
CA ASN A 177 3.09 7.04 0.96
C ASN A 177 2.14 6.12 0.17
N GLN A 178 1.48 6.66 -0.83
CA GLN A 178 0.49 5.95 -1.63
C GLN A 178 1.07 4.69 -2.30
N SER A 179 2.38 4.65 -2.55
CA SER A 179 3.05 3.47 -3.09
C SER A 179 3.15 2.35 -2.05
N LEU A 180 3.23 2.68 -0.75
CA LEU A 180 3.15 1.68 0.32
C LEU A 180 1.74 1.05 0.38
N VAL A 181 0.69 1.87 0.30
CA VAL A 181 -0.70 1.34 0.27
C VAL A 181 -0.90 0.38 -0.90
N VAL A 182 -0.32 0.71 -2.07
CA VAL A 182 -0.36 -0.16 -3.25
C VAL A 182 0.38 -1.48 -3.02
N ASP A 183 1.56 -1.45 -2.42
CA ASP A 183 2.32 -2.68 -2.12
C ASP A 183 1.59 -3.57 -1.11
N LEU A 184 0.95 -2.98 -0.10
CA LEU A 184 0.16 -3.71 0.90
C LEU A 184 -1.06 -4.41 0.29
N ALA A 185 -1.57 -3.93 -0.86
CA ALA A 185 -2.66 -4.62 -1.56
C ALA A 185 -2.29 -6.03 -2.05
N SER A 186 -0.99 -6.37 -2.14
CA SER A 186 -0.54 -7.73 -2.45
C SER A 186 -0.94 -8.76 -1.38
N PHE A 187 -1.12 -8.32 -0.14
CA PHE A 187 -1.51 -9.17 1.00
C PHE A 187 -3.02 -9.37 1.12
N TYR A 188 -3.84 -8.60 0.40
CA TYR A 188 -5.29 -8.79 0.43
C TYR A 188 -5.64 -10.19 -0.12
N GLU A 189 -6.57 -10.89 0.52
CA GLU A 189 -7.05 -12.18 0.04
C GLU A 189 -7.82 -11.99 -1.28
N GLU A 190 -8.70 -10.99 -1.32
CA GLU A 190 -9.53 -10.73 -2.48
C GLU A 190 -8.75 -9.97 -3.58
N ARG A 191 -8.99 -10.37 -4.81
CA ARG A 191 -8.43 -9.73 -6.00
C ARG A 191 -9.26 -8.51 -6.41
N GLY A 192 -9.24 -7.45 -5.57
CA GLY A 192 -9.85 -6.16 -5.88
C GLY A 192 -9.08 -5.39 -6.97
N PRO A 193 -9.63 -4.25 -7.46
CA PRO A 193 -9.03 -3.46 -8.54
C PRO A 193 -7.60 -3.00 -8.23
N LEU A 194 -7.30 -2.68 -6.97
CA LEU A 194 -5.97 -2.24 -6.55
C LEU A 194 -4.94 -3.38 -6.64
N LYS A 195 -5.29 -4.57 -6.14
CA LYS A 195 -4.42 -5.76 -6.23
C LYS A 195 -4.21 -6.17 -7.68
N PHE A 196 -5.26 -6.20 -8.49
CA PHE A 196 -5.19 -6.48 -9.92
C PHE A 196 -4.23 -5.52 -10.64
N ALA A 197 -4.40 -4.19 -10.45
CA ALA A 197 -3.53 -3.19 -11.07
C ALA A 197 -2.08 -3.28 -10.55
N HIS A 198 -1.89 -3.60 -9.27
CA HIS A 198 -0.57 -3.82 -8.67
C HIS A 198 0.16 -5.00 -9.33
N GLU A 199 -0.51 -6.13 -9.53
CA GLU A 199 0.05 -7.30 -10.22
C GLU A 199 0.50 -6.96 -11.65
N VAL A 200 -0.31 -6.23 -12.41
CA VAL A 200 0.04 -5.75 -13.75
C VAL A 200 1.30 -4.87 -13.72
N VAL A 201 1.37 -3.93 -12.78
CA VAL A 201 2.52 -3.02 -12.66
C VAL A 201 3.79 -3.75 -12.24
N LEU A 202 3.69 -4.74 -11.35
CA LEU A 202 4.83 -5.59 -11.00
C LEU A 202 5.35 -6.37 -12.22
N ALA A 203 4.44 -6.93 -13.03
CA ALA A 203 4.80 -7.65 -14.25
C ALA A 203 5.49 -6.71 -15.25
N LEU A 204 4.94 -5.51 -15.49
CA LEU A 204 5.53 -4.49 -16.38
C LEU A 204 6.94 -4.07 -15.93
N ASN A 205 7.13 -3.87 -14.63
CA ASN A 205 8.42 -3.45 -14.07
C ASN A 205 9.48 -4.56 -14.10
N LYS A 206 9.04 -5.84 -14.04
CA LYS A 206 9.93 -7.02 -14.09
C LYS A 206 10.21 -7.52 -15.51
N ALA A 207 9.38 -7.21 -16.49
CA ALA A 207 9.49 -7.74 -17.84
C ALA A 207 10.82 -7.35 -18.50
N PRO A 208 11.75 -8.29 -18.78
CA PRO A 208 13.03 -7.96 -19.39
C PRO A 208 12.80 -7.32 -20.77
N LYS A 209 13.54 -6.24 -21.06
CA LYS A 209 13.42 -5.45 -22.30
C LYS A 209 12.05 -4.77 -22.50
N GLY A 210 11.11 -4.88 -21.55
CA GLY A 210 9.84 -4.16 -21.59
C GLY A 210 10.03 -2.65 -21.46
N PRO A 211 9.10 -1.84 -21.99
CA PRO A 211 9.23 -0.38 -22.00
C PRO A 211 9.22 0.25 -20.58
N LEU A 212 8.64 -0.45 -19.60
CA LEU A 212 8.58 -0.02 -18.20
C LEU A 212 9.55 -0.79 -17.29
N HIS A 213 10.44 -1.61 -17.86
CA HIS A 213 11.42 -2.38 -17.08
C HIS A 213 12.24 -1.48 -16.17
N ASP A 214 12.27 -1.79 -14.88
CA ASP A 214 12.99 -1.06 -13.82
C ASP A 214 12.66 0.45 -13.70
N LYS A 215 11.59 0.96 -14.34
CA LYS A 215 11.23 2.38 -14.27
C LYS A 215 10.37 2.77 -13.06
N VAL A 216 9.82 1.78 -12.35
CA VAL A 216 8.88 2.01 -11.24
C VAL A 216 9.58 1.98 -9.89
N LYS A 217 9.46 3.08 -9.12
CA LYS A 217 9.88 3.19 -7.72
C LYS A 217 8.89 2.47 -6.84
N ARG A 218 9.20 1.28 -6.40
CA ARG A 218 8.42 0.63 -5.35
C ARG A 218 8.53 1.45 -4.07
N LEU A 219 7.45 1.49 -3.28
CA LEU A 219 7.40 2.20 -2.00
C LEU A 219 7.68 3.72 -2.11
N GLY A 220 7.65 4.29 -3.32
CA GLY A 220 7.88 5.71 -3.57
C GLY A 220 9.35 6.16 -3.51
N LYS A 221 10.28 5.26 -3.19
CA LYS A 221 11.73 5.55 -3.17
C LYS A 221 12.44 4.72 -4.25
N ALA A 222 13.40 5.32 -4.94
CA ALA A 222 14.25 4.59 -5.87
C ALA A 222 15.19 3.64 -5.10
N GLN A 223 15.48 2.49 -5.69
CA GLN A 223 16.49 1.59 -5.15
C GLN A 223 17.89 2.26 -5.20
N PRO A 224 18.80 1.92 -4.27
CA PRO A 224 20.16 2.43 -4.31
C PRO A 224 20.80 2.22 -5.70
N GLY A 225 21.40 3.27 -6.25
CA GLY A 225 22.01 3.26 -7.59
C GLY A 225 21.03 3.37 -8.77
N LYS A 226 19.72 3.21 -8.59
CA LYS A 226 18.71 3.24 -9.68
C LYS A 226 17.94 4.56 -9.79
N GLY A 227 18.33 5.63 -9.11
CA GLY A 227 17.58 6.89 -9.07
C GLY A 227 17.34 7.58 -10.41
N LYS A 228 18.22 7.37 -11.39
CA LYS A 228 18.06 7.90 -12.76
C LYS A 228 17.10 7.09 -13.60
N ILE A 229 17.00 5.77 -13.38
CA ILE A 229 16.16 4.84 -14.13
C ILE A 229 14.75 4.78 -13.54
N GLN A 230 14.66 4.63 -12.23
CA GLN A 230 13.37 4.57 -11.51
C GLN A 230 12.78 5.97 -11.34
N THR A 231 12.01 6.41 -12.29
CA THR A 231 11.47 7.78 -12.34
C THR A 231 10.01 7.87 -11.89
N LEU A 232 9.23 6.80 -12.05
CA LEU A 232 7.80 6.75 -11.76
C LEU A 232 7.52 6.15 -10.38
N ALA A 233 6.76 6.85 -9.54
CA ALA A 233 6.26 6.27 -8.31
C ALA A 233 5.21 5.19 -8.62
N GLN A 234 5.22 4.07 -7.91
CA GLN A 234 4.30 2.95 -8.14
C GLN A 234 2.83 3.39 -8.12
N ALA A 235 2.44 4.23 -7.16
CA ALA A 235 1.09 4.78 -7.11
C ALA A 235 0.72 5.61 -8.35
N THR A 236 1.70 6.29 -8.96
CA THR A 236 1.48 7.04 -10.21
C THR A 236 1.12 6.10 -11.36
N VAL A 237 1.70 4.90 -11.37
CA VAL A 237 1.47 3.90 -12.42
C VAL A 237 0.18 3.12 -12.19
N VAL A 238 -0.12 2.74 -10.95
CA VAL A 238 -1.29 1.95 -10.56
C VAL A 238 -2.61 2.73 -10.65
N LYS A 239 -2.64 3.98 -10.19
CA LYS A 239 -3.87 4.78 -10.12
C LYS A 239 -4.64 4.90 -11.45
N PRO A 240 -4.01 5.19 -12.60
CA PRO A 240 -4.73 5.24 -13.86
C PRO A 240 -5.29 3.88 -14.31
N ILE A 241 -4.60 2.77 -13.99
CA ILE A 241 -5.09 1.43 -14.29
C ILE A 241 -6.37 1.16 -13.49
N VAL A 242 -6.38 1.45 -12.19
CA VAL A 242 -7.57 1.34 -11.33
C VAL A 242 -8.70 2.22 -11.86
N ALA A 243 -8.40 3.47 -12.27
CA ALA A 243 -9.40 4.39 -12.82
C ALA A 243 -10.03 3.89 -14.13
N TYR A 244 -9.33 3.05 -14.89
CA TYR A 244 -9.86 2.38 -16.07
C TYR A 244 -10.59 1.07 -15.78
N ILE A 245 -10.63 0.64 -14.54
CA ILE A 245 -11.46 -0.48 -14.08
C ILE A 245 -12.77 0.05 -13.48
N THR A 246 -12.69 1.04 -12.58
CA THR A 246 -13.86 1.51 -11.82
C THR A 246 -13.63 2.88 -11.16
N ARG A 247 -14.73 3.58 -10.85
CA ARG A 247 -14.72 4.77 -9.98
C ARG A 247 -14.78 4.43 -8.49
N ASP A 248 -15.23 3.21 -8.15
CA ASP A 248 -15.40 2.74 -6.77
C ASP A 248 -14.57 1.46 -6.52
N PRO A 249 -13.25 1.59 -6.29
CA PRO A 249 -12.37 0.45 -6.06
C PRO A 249 -12.71 -0.35 -4.80
N GLU A 250 -13.18 0.33 -3.75
CA GLU A 250 -13.53 -0.31 -2.48
C GLU A 250 -14.84 -1.10 -2.61
N GLY A 251 -15.84 -0.54 -3.30
CA GLY A 251 -17.09 -1.26 -3.60
C GLY A 251 -16.84 -2.50 -4.45
N GLU A 252 -15.97 -2.42 -5.47
CA GLU A 252 -15.61 -3.58 -6.28
C GLU A 252 -14.85 -4.63 -5.46
N ARG A 253 -13.93 -4.23 -4.58
CA ARG A 253 -13.26 -5.13 -3.65
C ARG A 253 -14.27 -5.83 -2.71
N ASN A 254 -15.21 -5.07 -2.15
CA ASN A 254 -16.25 -5.61 -1.27
C ASN A 254 -17.16 -6.63 -1.99
N LYS A 255 -17.45 -6.43 -3.28
CA LYS A 255 -18.16 -7.42 -4.10
C LYS A 255 -17.34 -8.72 -4.21
N ARG A 256 -16.05 -8.64 -4.49
CA ARG A 256 -15.13 -9.81 -4.53
C ARG A 256 -15.10 -10.54 -3.19
N TYR A 257 -15.02 -9.79 -2.09
CA TYR A 257 -15.10 -10.35 -0.73
C TYR A 257 -16.39 -11.16 -0.51
N LYS A 258 -17.50 -10.71 -1.08
CA LYS A 258 -18.81 -11.42 -1.04
C LYS A 258 -18.94 -12.53 -2.09
N GLY A 259 -17.90 -12.87 -2.82
CA GLY A 259 -17.93 -13.87 -3.89
C GLY A 259 -18.68 -13.42 -5.15
N ILE A 260 -18.90 -12.12 -5.33
CA ILE A 260 -19.59 -11.57 -6.51
C ILE A 260 -18.51 -11.21 -7.55
N PHE A 261 -18.30 -12.08 -8.51
CA PHE A 261 -17.30 -11.91 -9.57
C PHE A 261 -17.80 -11.18 -10.80
N SER A 262 -19.12 -11.19 -11.03
CA SER A 262 -19.77 -10.50 -12.14
C SER A 262 -20.90 -9.65 -11.60
N SER A 263 -20.91 -8.37 -11.90
CA SER A 263 -22.03 -7.48 -11.64
C SER A 263 -22.62 -7.03 -12.97
N LYS A 264 -23.95 -6.83 -13.01
CA LYS A 264 -24.60 -6.19 -14.17
C LYS A 264 -23.91 -4.83 -14.39
N ARG A 265 -23.33 -4.65 -15.57
CA ARG A 265 -22.69 -3.40 -16.02
C ARG A 265 -23.58 -2.76 -17.07
N GLU A 266 -23.57 -1.43 -17.14
CA GLU A 266 -24.13 -0.74 -18.28
C GLU A 266 -23.39 -1.16 -19.56
N PRO A 267 -24.08 -1.40 -20.67
CA PRO A 267 -23.49 -1.94 -21.90
C PRO A 267 -22.27 -1.16 -22.38
N ASP A 268 -22.29 0.16 -22.27
CA ASP A 268 -21.22 1.05 -22.74
C ASP A 268 -20.25 1.49 -21.63
N ALA A 269 -20.36 0.97 -20.42
CA ALA A 269 -19.46 1.33 -19.31
C ALA A 269 -17.97 1.09 -19.65
N TRP A 270 -17.66 0.06 -20.45
CA TRP A 270 -16.32 -0.26 -20.90
C TRP A 270 -15.64 0.86 -21.70
N ARG A 271 -16.42 1.73 -22.37
CA ARG A 271 -15.85 2.89 -23.07
C ARG A 271 -15.23 3.90 -22.13
N THR A 272 -15.72 3.95 -20.91
CA THR A 272 -15.12 4.78 -19.82
C THR A 272 -14.04 3.98 -19.09
N PHE A 273 -14.30 2.70 -18.82
CA PHE A 273 -13.49 1.81 -18.03
C PHE A 273 -12.89 0.70 -18.91
N ILE A 274 -11.94 1.06 -19.79
CA ILE A 274 -11.40 0.18 -20.84
C ILE A 274 -10.76 -1.10 -20.29
N PHE A 275 -10.33 -1.12 -19.03
CA PHE A 275 -9.78 -2.30 -18.36
C PHE A 275 -10.80 -3.08 -17.53
N GLN A 276 -12.06 -2.60 -17.44
CA GLN A 276 -13.10 -3.30 -16.72
C GLN A 276 -13.40 -4.71 -17.27
N PRO A 277 -13.53 -4.93 -18.60
CA PRO A 277 -13.74 -6.29 -19.14
C PRO A 277 -12.63 -7.26 -18.72
N PHE A 278 -11.38 -6.81 -18.78
CA PHE A 278 -10.24 -7.62 -18.36
C PHE A 278 -10.23 -7.92 -16.86
N TYR A 279 -10.65 -6.96 -16.03
CA TYR A 279 -10.78 -7.17 -14.60
C TYR A 279 -11.91 -8.15 -14.27
N ASP A 280 -13.07 -8.02 -14.91
CA ASP A 280 -14.22 -8.90 -14.72
C ASP A 280 -13.87 -10.35 -15.12
N ASP A 281 -13.06 -10.55 -16.17
CA ASP A 281 -12.58 -11.85 -16.66
C ASP A 281 -11.28 -12.33 -15.99
N GLU A 282 -10.79 -11.61 -14.96
CA GLU A 282 -9.52 -11.87 -14.26
C GLU A 282 -8.27 -11.91 -15.17
N ASN A 283 -8.35 -11.29 -16.33
CA ASN A 283 -7.34 -11.26 -17.38
C ASN A 283 -6.32 -10.12 -17.19
N ALA A 284 -5.49 -10.19 -16.15
CA ALA A 284 -4.39 -9.23 -15.93
C ALA A 284 -3.37 -9.25 -17.06
N ARG A 285 -3.23 -10.38 -17.76
CA ARG A 285 -2.32 -10.53 -18.90
C ARG A 285 -2.74 -9.64 -20.08
N GLY A 286 -4.02 -9.55 -20.40
CA GLY A 286 -4.49 -8.65 -21.46
C GLY A 286 -4.16 -7.18 -21.19
N VAL A 287 -4.33 -6.71 -19.95
CA VAL A 287 -3.93 -5.35 -19.57
C VAL A 287 -2.40 -5.16 -19.63
N PHE A 288 -1.63 -6.16 -19.21
CA PHE A 288 -0.18 -6.15 -19.34
C PHE A 288 0.26 -6.03 -20.81
N GLU A 289 -0.35 -6.79 -21.71
CA GLU A 289 -0.04 -6.77 -23.16
C GLU A 289 -0.41 -5.41 -23.79
N ILE A 290 -1.60 -4.86 -23.47
CA ILE A 290 -2.01 -3.53 -23.93
C ILE A 290 -0.99 -2.47 -23.52
N LEU A 291 -0.63 -2.42 -22.22
CA LEU A 291 0.32 -1.44 -21.72
C LEU A 291 1.73 -1.64 -22.28
N THR A 292 2.14 -2.89 -22.50
CA THR A 292 3.43 -3.20 -23.11
C THR A 292 3.48 -2.69 -24.56
N ASN A 293 2.47 -2.98 -25.37
CA ASN A 293 2.38 -2.54 -26.75
C ASN A 293 2.32 -1.01 -26.87
N TYR A 294 1.47 -0.39 -26.06
CA TYR A 294 1.32 1.06 -26.04
C TYR A 294 2.61 1.79 -25.63
N PHE A 295 3.22 1.42 -24.51
CA PHE A 295 4.46 2.08 -24.05
C PHE A 295 5.68 1.69 -24.89
N ALA A 296 5.66 0.58 -25.60
CA ALA A 296 6.68 0.26 -26.60
C ALA A 296 6.58 1.20 -27.81
N ALA A 297 5.37 1.59 -28.25
CA ALA A 297 5.18 2.62 -29.27
C ALA A 297 5.64 4.00 -28.78
N VAL A 298 5.31 4.38 -27.54
CA VAL A 298 5.82 5.59 -26.91
C VAL A 298 7.35 5.64 -26.91
N LYS A 299 8.00 4.55 -26.48
CA LYS A 299 9.46 4.44 -26.46
C LYS A 299 10.08 4.52 -27.87
N ALA A 300 9.46 3.93 -28.86
CA ALA A 300 9.94 3.99 -30.26
C ALA A 300 9.81 5.40 -30.83
N LYS A 301 8.73 6.13 -30.48
CA LYS A 301 8.50 7.50 -30.94
C LYS A 301 9.45 8.50 -30.29
N TRP A 302 9.72 8.38 -29.00
CA TRP A 302 10.54 9.30 -28.21
C TRP A 302 11.58 8.55 -27.37
N PRO A 303 12.61 7.96 -28.01
CA PRO A 303 13.57 7.10 -27.34
C PRO A 303 14.42 7.85 -26.29
N ASP A 304 14.88 9.06 -26.62
CA ASP A 304 15.73 9.86 -25.73
C ASP A 304 14.96 10.33 -24.49
N SER A 305 13.72 10.81 -24.68
CA SER A 305 12.84 11.21 -23.57
C SER A 305 12.41 10.04 -22.70
N TRP A 306 12.30 8.84 -23.27
CA TRP A 306 11.84 7.67 -22.52
C TRP A 306 12.96 6.97 -21.75
N ASP A 307 14.11 6.78 -22.35
CA ASP A 307 15.23 6.01 -21.75
C ASP A 307 16.24 6.92 -21.02
N ASP A 308 16.75 7.94 -21.64
CA ASP A 308 17.83 8.77 -21.10
C ASP A 308 17.31 9.93 -20.23
N ALA A 309 16.07 10.33 -20.43
CA ALA A 309 15.38 11.37 -19.66
C ALA A 309 16.26 12.60 -19.37
N PRO A 310 16.65 13.40 -20.39
CA PRO A 310 17.48 14.57 -20.22
C PRO A 310 16.96 15.50 -19.11
N ALA A 311 17.83 16.33 -18.56
CA ALA A 311 17.45 17.27 -17.52
C ALA A 311 16.28 18.16 -18.00
N GLY A 312 15.21 18.20 -17.22
CA GLY A 312 13.98 18.93 -17.60
C GLY A 312 12.94 18.12 -18.38
N ASN A 313 13.27 16.93 -18.86
CA ASN A 313 12.31 16.07 -19.56
C ASN A 313 11.15 15.63 -18.65
N ILE A 314 9.95 15.46 -19.24
CA ILE A 314 8.72 15.13 -18.54
C ILE A 314 8.14 13.76 -18.88
N LEU A 315 8.54 13.13 -20.01
CA LEU A 315 7.80 12.03 -20.59
C LEU A 315 7.72 10.80 -19.65
N ASN A 316 8.86 10.35 -19.12
CA ASN A 316 8.93 9.26 -18.15
C ASN A 316 8.83 9.73 -16.68
N ARG A 317 8.13 10.86 -16.46
CA ARG A 317 7.81 11.41 -15.15
C ARG A 317 6.31 11.51 -14.95
N THR A 318 5.89 11.92 -13.76
CA THR A 318 4.46 11.97 -13.39
C THR A 318 3.60 12.71 -14.42
N THR A 319 4.07 13.86 -14.92
CA THR A 319 3.30 14.69 -15.87
C THR A 319 3.11 13.99 -17.22
N GLY A 320 4.19 13.53 -17.83
CA GLY A 320 4.14 12.83 -19.12
C GLY A 320 3.41 11.50 -19.03
N TYR A 321 3.75 10.68 -18.02
CA TYR A 321 3.07 9.41 -17.80
C TYR A 321 1.55 9.58 -17.63
N ALA A 322 1.11 10.56 -16.84
CA ALA A 322 -0.31 10.80 -16.63
C ALA A 322 -1.02 11.30 -17.91
N ALA A 323 -0.36 12.11 -18.74
CA ALA A 323 -0.88 12.52 -20.04
C ALA A 323 -1.00 11.35 -21.01
N LEU A 324 0.04 10.49 -21.08
CA LEU A 324 0.05 9.28 -21.89
C LEU A 324 -1.03 8.28 -21.44
N MET A 325 -1.18 8.04 -20.15
CA MET A 325 -2.27 7.18 -19.65
C MET A 325 -3.64 7.76 -19.98
N ARG A 326 -3.82 9.08 -19.92
CA ARG A 326 -5.07 9.72 -20.35
C ARG A 326 -5.29 9.56 -21.87
N PHE A 327 -4.24 9.60 -22.67
CA PHE A 327 -4.28 9.41 -24.13
C PHE A 327 -4.52 7.96 -24.52
N LEU A 328 -4.14 6.98 -23.70
CA LEU A 328 -4.39 5.55 -23.95
C LEU A 328 -5.87 5.25 -24.24
N ARG A 329 -6.81 5.87 -23.53
CA ARG A 329 -8.23 5.56 -23.74
C ARG A 329 -8.74 5.92 -25.13
N PRO A 330 -8.57 7.15 -25.68
CA PRO A 330 -8.95 7.44 -27.06
C PRO A 330 -8.22 6.56 -28.08
N VAL A 331 -6.93 6.25 -27.87
CA VAL A 331 -6.18 5.31 -28.71
C VAL A 331 -6.84 3.92 -28.70
N TYR A 332 -7.14 3.39 -27.53
CA TYR A 332 -7.81 2.10 -27.37
C TYR A 332 -9.18 2.07 -28.08
N LEU A 333 -10.00 3.11 -27.86
CA LEU A 333 -11.36 3.18 -28.43
C LEU A 333 -11.37 3.40 -29.95
N SER A 334 -10.30 3.88 -30.55
CA SER A 334 -10.18 4.03 -32.00
C SER A 334 -9.78 2.74 -32.72
N ALA A 335 -9.20 1.78 -31.99
CA ALA A 335 -8.57 0.61 -32.58
C ALA A 335 -9.10 -0.74 -32.05
N CYS A 336 -9.89 -0.74 -30.97
CA CYS A 336 -10.33 -1.97 -30.30
C CYS A 336 -11.80 -1.94 -29.95
N ASP A 337 -12.42 -3.11 -30.03
CA ASP A 337 -13.70 -3.40 -29.41
C ASP A 337 -13.54 -3.85 -27.96
N ARG A 338 -14.68 -4.12 -27.29
CA ARG A 338 -14.73 -4.48 -25.87
C ARG A 338 -13.90 -5.73 -25.58
N GLY A 339 -12.89 -5.59 -24.70
CA GLY A 339 -12.08 -6.72 -24.22
C GLY A 339 -11.01 -7.20 -25.21
N GLU A 340 -10.80 -6.49 -26.31
CA GLU A 340 -9.71 -6.77 -27.24
C GLU A 340 -8.37 -6.20 -26.74
N VAL A 341 -7.29 -6.87 -27.10
CA VAL A 341 -5.94 -6.41 -26.78
C VAL A 341 -5.47 -5.45 -27.86
N LEU A 342 -5.13 -4.22 -27.45
CA LEU A 342 -4.56 -3.21 -28.34
C LEU A 342 -3.21 -3.70 -28.90
N SER A 343 -3.12 -3.82 -30.22
CA SER A 343 -1.90 -4.29 -30.90
C SER A 343 -0.82 -3.22 -30.92
N ARG A 344 0.42 -3.62 -31.13
CA ARG A 344 1.55 -2.72 -31.28
C ARG A 344 1.43 -1.90 -32.57
N GLU A 345 1.04 -2.54 -33.65
CA GLU A 345 0.88 -1.95 -34.98
C GLU A 345 -0.15 -0.82 -34.93
N ALA A 346 -1.31 -1.03 -34.31
CA ALA A 346 -2.32 0.00 -34.15
C ALA A 346 -1.82 1.20 -33.32
N CYS A 347 -0.97 0.95 -32.31
CA CYS A 347 -0.31 2.03 -31.60
C CYS A 347 0.66 2.80 -32.49
N ASP A 348 1.53 2.12 -33.22
CA ASP A 348 2.54 2.74 -34.08
C ASP A 348 1.88 3.61 -35.14
N GLU A 349 0.81 3.16 -35.81
CA GLU A 349 0.05 3.95 -36.80
C GLU A 349 -0.50 5.27 -36.22
N ILE A 350 -0.89 5.28 -34.94
CA ILE A 350 -1.39 6.49 -34.29
C ILE A 350 -0.23 7.40 -33.88
N PHE A 351 0.85 6.84 -33.33
CA PHE A 351 2.01 7.63 -32.88
C PHE A 351 2.80 8.22 -34.07
N ASP A 352 2.78 7.60 -35.25
CA ASP A 352 3.42 8.11 -36.46
C ASP A 352 2.83 9.46 -36.92
N ARG A 353 1.55 9.72 -36.64
CA ARG A 353 0.87 10.98 -36.94
C ARG A 353 1.28 12.14 -36.03
N ILE A 354 1.90 11.83 -34.88
CA ILE A 354 2.26 12.83 -33.87
C ILE A 354 3.59 13.51 -34.27
N GLU A 355 3.59 14.84 -34.34
CA GLU A 355 4.74 15.61 -34.79
C GLU A 355 5.63 16.12 -33.64
N ILE A 356 5.16 16.01 -32.36
CA ILE A 356 5.95 16.43 -31.18
C ILE A 356 7.31 15.73 -31.18
N SER A 357 8.39 16.51 -31.13
CA SER A 357 9.76 15.96 -31.04
C SER A 357 10.19 15.64 -29.60
N ASP A 358 11.28 14.88 -29.43
CA ASP A 358 11.86 14.57 -28.11
C ASP A 358 12.25 15.85 -27.34
N GLU A 359 12.81 16.86 -28.04
CA GLU A 359 13.28 18.09 -27.44
C GLU A 359 12.15 18.98 -26.92
N GLU A 360 10.93 18.80 -27.43
CA GLU A 360 9.76 19.55 -27.00
C GLU A 360 9.15 19.02 -25.68
N LEU A 361 9.47 17.79 -25.25
CA LEU A 361 8.91 17.12 -24.07
C LEU A 361 9.54 17.59 -22.76
N THR A 362 9.59 18.90 -22.54
CA THR A 362 10.24 19.55 -21.41
C THR A 362 9.26 20.22 -20.44
N ARG A 363 9.77 20.56 -19.23
CA ARG A 363 9.01 21.29 -18.23
C ARG A 363 8.66 22.72 -18.65
N ASP A 364 9.43 23.30 -19.56
CA ASP A 364 9.20 24.66 -20.05
C ASP A 364 7.99 24.70 -21.00
N ASN A 365 7.82 23.67 -21.82
CA ASN A 365 6.68 23.52 -22.71
C ASN A 365 5.44 22.94 -22.00
N PHE A 366 5.64 22.07 -21.02
CA PHE A 366 4.56 21.42 -20.27
C PHE A 366 4.82 21.50 -18.76
N LEU A 367 4.28 22.51 -18.13
CA LEU A 367 4.47 22.78 -16.70
C LEU A 367 4.10 21.57 -15.83
N PRO A 368 4.82 21.32 -14.72
CA PRO A 368 4.45 20.27 -13.77
C PRO A 368 3.02 20.44 -13.25
N GLY A 369 2.30 19.32 -13.08
CA GLY A 369 0.95 19.31 -12.53
C GLY A 369 -0.16 19.19 -13.57
N SER A 370 -1.40 19.47 -13.17
CA SER A 370 -2.61 19.20 -13.98
C SER A 370 -2.68 20.02 -15.26
N SER A 371 -2.13 21.23 -15.26
CA SER A 371 -2.09 22.10 -16.46
C SER A 371 -1.24 21.50 -17.57
N GLY A 372 0.00 21.06 -17.24
CA GLY A 372 0.88 20.42 -18.22
C GLY A 372 0.37 19.06 -18.70
N ILE A 373 -0.22 18.26 -17.80
CA ILE A 373 -0.89 17.00 -18.17
C ILE A 373 -1.97 17.28 -19.23
N SER A 374 -2.80 18.29 -19.00
CA SER A 374 -3.91 18.62 -19.91
C SER A 374 -3.42 19.25 -21.22
N ALA A 375 -2.33 20.02 -21.18
CA ALA A 375 -1.72 20.61 -22.36
C ALA A 375 -1.13 19.54 -23.28
N LEU A 376 -0.31 18.64 -22.72
CA LEU A 376 0.27 17.53 -23.49
C LEU A 376 -0.83 16.61 -24.04
N TYR A 377 -1.80 16.21 -23.21
CA TYR A 377 -2.92 15.38 -23.66
C TYR A 377 -3.67 16.01 -24.86
N ARG A 378 -4.02 17.31 -24.79
CA ARG A 378 -4.73 17.99 -25.88
C ARG A 378 -3.90 18.03 -27.17
N ARG A 379 -2.58 18.23 -27.03
CA ARG A 379 -1.69 18.25 -28.18
C ARG A 379 -1.61 16.86 -28.85
N LEU A 380 -1.46 15.79 -28.04
CA LEU A 380 -1.48 14.42 -28.52
C LEU A 380 -2.80 14.09 -29.25
N MET A 381 -3.94 14.46 -28.67
CA MET A 381 -5.26 14.25 -29.30
C MET A 381 -5.36 14.93 -30.65
N LYS A 382 -4.94 16.20 -30.72
CA LYS A 382 -5.01 17.01 -31.94
C LYS A 382 -4.15 16.42 -33.06
N GLU A 383 -2.89 16.09 -32.76
CA GLU A 383 -1.93 15.62 -33.76
C GLU A 383 -2.24 14.19 -34.20
N ALA A 384 -2.75 13.35 -33.31
CA ALA A 384 -3.22 12.00 -33.65
C ALA A 384 -4.54 11.96 -34.43
N GLY A 385 -5.27 13.08 -34.53
CA GLY A 385 -6.57 13.14 -35.18
C GLY A 385 -7.70 12.41 -34.43
N LEU A 386 -7.58 12.31 -33.08
CA LEU A 386 -8.53 11.62 -32.21
C LEU A 386 -9.46 12.59 -31.43
N SER A 387 -9.73 13.75 -31.97
CA SER A 387 -10.59 14.80 -31.36
C SER A 387 -12.08 14.47 -31.46
#